data_6e19fd5e9fd96d26b575c0c6704a6030
#
_entry.id   6e19fd5e9fd96d26b575c0c6704a6030
#
_cell.length_a   1.000
_cell.length_b   1.000
_cell.length_c   1.000
_cell.angle_alpha   90.00
_cell.angle_beta   90.00
_cell.angle_gamma   90.00
#
_symmetry.space_group_name_H-M   'P 1'
#
loop_
_entity.id
_entity.type
_entity.pdbx_description
1 polymer ?
#
loop_
_entity_poly.entity_id
_entity_poly.type
_entity_poly.pdbx_seq_one_letter_code
_entity_poly.pdbx_strand_id
1 'polypeptide(L)' 'MTINDIAQLAGVAKSTVSRYLNGGSVSRKTREKLDEIVRETGYS' A
#
# COMPACT_ATOMS: atom_id res chain seq x y z
N MET A 1 -0.25 5.45 12.08
CA MET A 1 -0.93 5.03 10.85
C MET A 1 -0.89 3.51 10.72
N THR A 2 -1.98 2.92 10.29
CA THR A 2 -2.10 1.47 10.19
C THR A 2 -2.22 1.06 8.73
N ILE A 3 -2.13 -0.26 8.50
CA ILE A 3 -2.31 -0.82 7.15
C ILE A 3 -3.70 -0.47 6.60
N ASN A 4 -4.69 -0.36 7.49
CA ASN A 4 -6.04 0.01 7.11
C ASN A 4 -6.06 1.44 6.51
N ASP A 5 -5.33 2.34 7.12
CA ASP A 5 -5.23 3.73 6.64
C ASP A 5 -4.58 3.78 5.27
N ILE A 6 -3.51 3.01 5.09
CA ILE A 6 -2.82 2.94 3.80
C ILE A 6 -3.77 2.43 2.73
N ALA A 7 -4.54 1.38 3.05
CA ALA A 7 -5.50 0.80 2.11
C ALA A 7 -6.57 1.83 1.70
N GLN A 8 -7.07 2.60 2.66
CA GLN A 8 -8.07 3.62 2.38
C GLN A 8 -7.50 4.72 1.49
N LEU A 9 -6.31 5.18 1.79
CA LEU A 9 -5.66 6.24 1.00
C LEU A 9 -5.40 5.78 -0.44
N ALA A 10 -5.03 4.53 -0.61
CA ALA A 10 -4.75 3.98 -1.92
C ALA A 10 -6.01 3.53 -2.66
N GLY A 11 -7.12 3.37 -1.95
CA GLY A 11 -8.36 2.88 -2.55
C GLY A 11 -8.29 1.40 -2.90
N VAL A 12 -7.54 0.62 -2.14
CA VAL A 12 -7.38 -0.82 -2.36
C VAL A 12 -7.74 -1.60 -1.10
N ALA A 13 -7.86 -2.92 -1.23
CA ALA A 13 -8.15 -3.78 -0.09
C ALA A 13 -6.94 -3.91 0.82
N LYS A 14 -7.20 -4.18 2.11
CA LYS A 14 -6.13 -4.41 3.08
C LYS A 14 -5.23 -5.57 2.66
N SER A 15 -5.83 -6.60 2.08
CA SER A 15 -5.07 -7.75 1.60
C SER A 15 -4.06 -7.36 0.51
N THR A 16 -4.43 -6.38 -0.32
CA THR A 16 -3.53 -5.89 -1.36
C THR A 16 -2.33 -5.18 -0.74
N VAL A 17 -2.57 -4.36 0.28
CA VAL A 17 -1.49 -3.66 0.97
C VAL A 17 -0.59 -4.65 1.69
N SER A 18 -1.19 -5.64 2.35
CA SER A 18 -0.42 -6.69 3.02
C SER A 18 0.48 -7.43 2.04
N ARG A 19 -0.06 -7.76 0.88
CA ARG A 19 0.71 -8.45 -0.16
C ARG A 19 1.87 -7.58 -0.64
N TYR A 20 1.63 -6.30 -0.84
CA TYR A 20 2.66 -5.36 -1.24
C TYR A 20 3.79 -5.31 -0.20
N LEU A 21 3.44 -5.18 1.08
CA LEU A 21 4.43 -5.06 2.16
C LEU A 21 5.23 -6.34 2.35
N ASN A 22 4.64 -7.49 2.02
CA ASN A 22 5.30 -8.79 2.14
C ASN A 22 6.05 -9.19 0.88
N GLY A 23 6.16 -8.29 -0.08
CA GLY A 23 6.87 -8.56 -1.32
C GLY A 23 6.09 -9.40 -2.32
N GLY A 24 4.77 -9.51 -2.14
CA GLY A 24 3.93 -10.23 -3.08
C GLY A 24 3.67 -9.43 -4.34
N SER A 25 3.05 -10.07 -5.32
CA SER A 25 2.75 -9.44 -6.60
C SER A 25 1.52 -8.54 -6.48
N VAL A 26 1.67 -7.30 -6.95
CA VAL A 26 0.56 -6.38 -7.10
C VAL A 26 0.70 -5.72 -8.46
N SER A 27 -0.39 -5.16 -8.98
CA SER A 27 -0.33 -4.50 -10.27
C SER A 27 0.60 -3.28 -10.19
N ARG A 28 1.15 -2.92 -11.34
CA ARG A 28 2.08 -1.80 -11.40
C ARG A 28 1.48 -0.50 -10.87
N LYS A 29 0.23 -0.21 -11.26
CA LYS A 29 -0.45 0.99 -10.79
C LYS A 29 -0.63 0.99 -9.28
N THR A 30 -1.02 -0.14 -8.73
CA THR A 30 -1.19 -0.30 -7.30
C THR A 30 0.13 -0.12 -6.58
N ARG A 31 1.19 -0.72 -7.12
CA ARG A 31 2.52 -0.61 -6.53
C ARG A 31 2.99 0.83 -6.49
N GLU A 32 2.84 1.55 -7.59
CA GLU A 32 3.25 2.96 -7.65
C GLU A 32 2.48 3.80 -6.65
N LYS A 33 1.18 3.55 -6.55
CA LYS A 33 0.32 4.26 -5.62
C LYS A 33 0.73 4.00 -4.17
N LEU A 34 0.99 2.76 -3.83
CA LEU A 34 1.39 2.39 -2.48
C LEU A 34 2.79 2.92 -2.15
N ASP A 35 3.71 2.88 -3.11
CA ASP A 35 5.05 3.43 -2.91
C ASP A 35 4.97 4.92 -2.56
N GLU A 36 4.13 5.66 -3.27
CA GLU A 36 3.96 7.08 -3.02
C GLU A 36 3.39 7.34 -1.63
N ILE A 37 2.36 6.60 -1.26
CA ILE A 37 1.72 6.75 0.04
C ILE A 37 2.69 6.42 1.17
N VAL A 38 3.41 5.33 1.03
CA VAL A 38 4.39 4.90 2.04
C VAL A 38 5.48 5.97 2.20
N ARG A 39 5.92 6.54 1.09
CA ARG A 39 6.94 7.57 1.11
C ARG A 39 6.44 8.83 1.82
N GLU A 40 5.23 9.27 1.52
CA GLU A 40 4.67 10.49 2.07
C GLU A 40 4.33 10.34 3.55
N THR A 41 3.83 9.18 3.95
CA THR A 41 3.39 8.96 5.33
C THR A 41 4.50 8.47 6.24
N GLY A 42 5.62 8.01 5.66
CA GLY A 42 6.70 7.43 6.44
C GLY A 42 6.35 6.09 7.05
N TYR A 43 5.33 5.44 6.54
CA TYR A 43 4.93 4.13 7.03
C TYR A 43 6.00 3.10 6.71
N SER A 44 6.35 2.29 7.70
CA SER A 44 7.37 1.25 7.50
C SER A 44 6.99 -0.06 8.17
#